data_710dddb35b4611995b2b324d139cefb6
#
_entry.id   710dddb35b4611995b2b324d139cefb6
#
_cell.length_a   1.000
_cell.length_b   1.000
_cell.length_c   1.000
_cell.angle_alpha   90.00
_cell.angle_beta   90.00
_cell.angle_gamma   90.00
#
_symmetry.space_group_name_H-M   'P 1'
#
loop_
_entity.id
_entity.type
_entity.pdbx_description
1 polymer ?
#
loop_
_entity_poly.entity_id
_entity_poly.type
_entity_poly.pdbx_seq_one_letter_code
_entity_poly.pdbx_strand_id
1 'polypeptide(L)' 'MPDINQIVQEADIIVNGYAFKKNDNEIKVFDLNNGVGAAVFDLQVQLIETNMNDIELAIAQKYLENNLSLLEL' A
#
# COMPACT_ATOMS: atom_id res chain seq x y z
N MET A 1 14.18 9.09 1.90
CA MET A 1 13.77 7.69 1.71
C MET A 1 12.98 7.22 2.93
N PRO A 2 11.84 6.58 2.76
CA PRO A 2 11.07 6.12 3.92
C PRO A 2 11.86 5.09 4.74
N ASP A 3 11.71 5.18 6.03
CA ASP A 3 12.31 4.20 6.95
C ASP A 3 11.38 3.00 7.03
N ILE A 4 11.88 1.82 6.65
CA ILE A 4 11.09 0.59 6.65
C ILE A 4 10.53 0.30 8.03
N ASN A 5 11.31 0.53 9.08
CA ASN A 5 10.84 0.30 10.45
C ASN A 5 9.67 1.21 10.79
N GLN A 6 9.70 2.46 10.36
CA GLN A 6 8.62 3.39 10.59
C GLN A 6 7.38 2.98 9.79
N ILE A 7 7.56 2.55 8.54
CA ILE A 7 6.46 2.08 7.71
C ILE A 7 5.76 0.89 8.37
N VAL A 8 6.54 -0.07 8.86
CA VAL A 8 5.99 -1.26 9.53
C VAL A 8 5.22 -0.88 10.80
N GLN A 9 5.77 0.05 11.59
CA GLN A 9 5.11 0.47 12.83
C GLN A 9 3.81 1.22 12.58
N GLU A 10 3.72 1.97 11.50
CA GLU A 10 2.53 2.78 11.21
C GLU A 10 1.51 2.08 10.32
N ALA A 11 1.88 0.95 9.73
CA ALA A 11 0.97 0.24 8.84
C ALA A 11 -0.24 -0.30 9.58
N ASP A 12 -1.40 -0.21 8.95
CA ASP A 12 -2.63 -0.80 9.49
C ASP A 12 -2.64 -2.31 9.26
N ILE A 13 -2.11 -2.77 8.12
CA ILE A 13 -2.07 -4.18 7.75
C ILE A 13 -0.78 -4.42 6.98
N ILE A 14 -0.20 -5.61 7.16
CA ILE A 14 0.92 -6.08 6.34
C ILE A 14 0.56 -7.45 5.78
N VAL A 15 0.59 -7.58 4.45
CA VAL A 15 0.22 -8.82 3.76
C VAL A 15 1.31 -9.15 2.76
N ASN A 16 1.97 -10.29 2.93
CA ASN A 16 3.00 -10.79 1.99
C ASN A 16 4.07 -9.75 1.65
N GLY A 17 4.49 -8.98 2.65
CA GLY A 17 5.51 -7.96 2.46
C GLY A 17 5.00 -6.65 1.87
N TYR A 18 3.69 -6.47 1.79
CA TYR A 18 3.08 -5.21 1.39
C TYR A 18 2.43 -4.58 2.61
N ALA A 19 2.80 -3.35 2.92
CA ALA A 19 2.24 -2.60 4.04
C ALA A 19 1.19 -1.63 3.54
N PHE A 20 0.05 -1.58 4.22
CA PHE A 20 -1.07 -0.71 3.85
C PHE A 20 -1.34 0.27 4.98
N LYS A 21 -1.48 1.54 4.63
CA LYS A 21 -1.78 2.60 5.59
C LYS A 21 -2.92 3.45 5.06
N LYS A 22 -4.05 3.44 5.76
CA LYS A 22 -5.22 4.26 5.41
C LYS A 22 -5.14 5.60 6.12
N ASN A 23 -5.29 6.67 5.36
CA ASN A 23 -5.49 8.02 5.88
C ASN A 23 -6.93 8.45 5.58
N ASP A 24 -7.29 9.69 5.90
CA ASP A 24 -8.66 10.18 5.70
C ASP A 24 -9.10 10.14 4.25
N ASN A 25 -8.19 10.43 3.32
CA ASN A 25 -8.52 10.59 1.91
C ASN A 25 -7.82 9.60 0.99
N GLU A 26 -6.92 8.78 1.52
CA GLU A 26 -6.08 7.97 0.65
C GLU A 26 -5.57 6.72 1.36
N ILE A 27 -5.09 5.77 0.56
CA ILE A 27 -4.48 4.55 1.06
C ILE A 27 -3.07 4.48 0.47
N LYS A 28 -2.07 4.37 1.34
CA LYS A 28 -0.69 4.20 0.91
C LYS A 28 -0.31 2.75 0.99
N VAL A 29 0.37 2.26 -0.05
CA VAL A 29 0.83 0.88 -0.15
C VAL A 29 2.32 0.89 -0.37
N PHE A 30 3.04 0.11 0.43
CA PHE A 30 4.50 0.00 0.33
C PHE A 30 4.88 -1.45 0.06
N ASP A 31 5.73 -1.68 -0.95
CA ASP A 31 6.30 -2.99 -1.21
C ASP A 31 7.61 -3.09 -0.44
N LEU A 32 7.63 -3.96 0.56
CA LEU A 32 8.80 -4.14 1.43
C LEU A 32 9.75 -5.21 0.92
N ASN A 33 9.42 -5.90 -0.18
CA ASN A 33 10.19 -7.03 -0.68
C ASN A 33 11.41 -6.64 -1.51
N ASN A 34 11.31 -5.53 -2.27
CA ASN A 34 12.33 -5.13 -3.23
C ASN A 34 12.77 -3.68 -3.01
N GLY A 35 13.17 -3.36 -1.79
CA GLY A 35 13.36 -1.97 -1.45
C GLY A 35 12.00 -1.36 -1.16
N VAL A 36 11.85 -0.06 -1.31
CA VAL A 36 10.56 0.56 -0.98
C VAL A 36 9.91 1.11 -2.24
N GLY A 37 9.10 0.26 -2.89
CA GLY A 37 8.14 0.73 -3.88
C GLY A 37 6.91 1.26 -3.17
N ALA A 38 6.31 2.32 -3.68
CA ALA A 38 5.17 2.94 -3.05
C ALA A 38 4.08 3.26 -4.07
N ALA A 39 2.84 3.19 -3.62
CA ALA A 39 1.68 3.60 -4.42
C ALA A 39 0.68 4.30 -3.51
N VAL A 40 -0.02 5.28 -4.06
CA VAL A 40 -1.07 5.99 -3.34
C VAL A 40 -2.36 5.83 -4.13
N PHE A 41 -3.40 5.36 -3.46
CA PHE A 41 -4.73 5.19 -4.04
C PHE A 41 -5.72 6.08 -3.30
N ASP A 42 -6.80 6.47 -3.98
CA ASP A 42 -7.91 7.11 -3.28
C ASP A 42 -8.79 6.04 -2.62
N LEU A 43 -9.86 6.44 -1.95
CA LEU A 43 -10.72 5.51 -1.24
C LEU A 43 -11.57 4.63 -2.16
N GLN A 44 -11.62 4.93 -3.46
CA GLN A 44 -12.23 4.08 -4.46
C GLN A 44 -11.23 3.17 -5.17
N VAL A 45 -10.00 3.09 -4.63
CA VAL A 45 -8.92 2.26 -5.16
C VAL A 45 -8.47 2.71 -6.54
N GLN A 46 -8.56 4.00 -6.82
CA GLN A 46 -8.02 4.58 -8.03
C GLN A 46 -6.62 5.11 -7.76
N LEU A 47 -5.68 4.79 -8.64
CA LEU A 47 -4.30 5.17 -8.48
C LEU A 47 -4.11 6.67 -8.58
N ILE A 48 -3.46 7.27 -7.58
CA ILE A 48 -3.09 8.68 -7.59
C ILE A 48 -1.65 8.85 -8.04
N GLU A 49 -0.75 8.05 -7.48
CA GLU A 49 0.69 8.21 -7.72
C GLU A 49 1.41 6.92 -7.37
N THR A 50 2.47 6.56 -8.11
CA THR A 50 3.27 5.39 -7.78
C THR A 50 4.66 5.47 -8.41
N ASN A 51 5.64 4.82 -7.77
CA ASN A 51 6.93 4.53 -8.38
C ASN A 51 7.11 3.02 -8.64
N MET A 52 6.05 2.23 -8.48
CA MET A 52 6.06 0.81 -8.76
C MET A 52 5.97 0.55 -10.26
N ASN A 53 6.56 -0.57 -10.72
CA ASN A 53 6.34 -1.01 -12.10
C ASN A 53 4.95 -1.63 -12.22
N ASP A 54 4.55 -1.97 -13.46
CA ASP A 54 3.19 -2.46 -13.72
C ASP A 54 2.89 -3.76 -12.98
N ILE A 55 3.88 -4.64 -12.87
CA ILE A 55 3.69 -5.93 -12.20
C ILE A 55 3.50 -5.73 -10.70
N GLU A 56 4.36 -4.93 -10.07
CA GLU A 56 4.25 -4.64 -8.65
C GLU A 56 2.93 -3.94 -8.34
N LEU A 57 2.54 -3.00 -9.18
CA LEU A 57 1.31 -2.24 -8.99
C LEU A 57 0.09 -3.15 -9.06
N ALA A 58 0.05 -4.07 -10.02
CA ALA A 58 -1.05 -5.01 -10.14
C ALA A 58 -1.19 -5.90 -8.91
N ILE A 59 -0.07 -6.36 -8.36
CA ILE A 59 -0.06 -7.18 -7.16
C ILE A 59 -0.53 -6.37 -5.96
N ALA A 60 -0.02 -5.16 -5.81
CA ALA A 60 -0.39 -4.28 -4.71
C ALA A 60 -1.89 -3.97 -4.73
N GLN A 61 -2.42 -3.68 -5.92
CA GLN A 61 -3.83 -3.37 -6.07
C GLN A 61 -4.71 -4.58 -5.73
N LYS A 62 -4.30 -5.76 -6.15
CA LYS A 62 -5.03 -6.99 -5.85
C LYS A 62 -5.09 -7.22 -4.34
N TYR A 63 -3.97 -7.08 -3.65
CA TYR A 63 -3.95 -7.24 -2.19
C TYR A 63 -4.80 -6.17 -1.51
N LEU A 64 -4.74 -4.95 -2.00
CA LEU A 64 -5.54 -3.87 -1.45
C LEU A 64 -7.03 -4.19 -1.57
N GLU A 65 -7.48 -4.60 -2.75
CA GLU A 65 -8.88 -4.93 -2.97
C GLU A 65 -9.35 -6.08 -2.08
N ASN A 66 -8.49 -7.08 -1.88
CA ASN A 66 -8.82 -8.23 -1.05
C ASN A 66 -8.88 -7.89 0.44
N ASN A 67 -8.29 -6.79 0.86
CA ASN A 67 -8.18 -6.43 2.28
C ASN A 67 -8.88 -5.13 2.64
N LEU A 68 -9.71 -4.60 1.74
CA LEU A 68 -10.41 -3.34 2.00
C LEU A 68 -11.26 -3.39 3.27
N SER A 69 -11.92 -4.51 3.51
CA SER A 69 -12.76 -4.65 4.70
C SER A 69 -11.95 -4.57 5.99
N LEU A 70 -10.70 -5.02 5.95
CA LEU A 70 -9.81 -4.94 7.11
C LEU A 70 -9.30 -3.52 7.35
N LEU A 71 -9.35 -2.67 6.33
CA LEU A 71 -8.99 -1.26 6.46
C LEU A 71 -10.17 -0.39 6.85
N GLU A 72 -11.34 -0.99 7.00
CA GLU A 72 -12.55 -0.31 7.45
C GLU A 72 -12.99 0.83 6.53
N LEU A 73 -12.95 0.56 5.25
CA LEU A 73 -13.41 1.53 4.26
C LEU A 73 -14.92 1.51 4.06
#